data_2acb5fbbe172930de4f5b286481fd0b3
#
_entry.id   2acb5fbbe172930de4f5b286481fd0b3
#
_cell.length_a   1.000
_cell.length_b   1.000
_cell.length_c   1.000
_cell.angle_alpha   90.00
_cell.angle_beta   90.00
_cell.angle_gamma   90.00
#
_symmetry.space_group_name_H-M   'P 1'
#
loop_
_entity.id
_entity.type
_entity.pdbx_description
1 polymer ?
#
loop_
_entity_poly.entity_id
_entity_poly.type
_entity_poly.pdbx_seq_one_letter_code
_entity_poly.pdbx_strand_id
1 'polypeptide(L)'
;MKVLFVASEASPFIKTGGLGDVMGALPPALKRLGLDVKVVLPKYKNMKYEFQQKLQFIKWFTVEVGWRNQYCGVSQCEYNGVTYYFLDNEYYFGRDGLYGFYDDAERFAFFDRAVMKFIKEINWQPDIINCNDWQTGMVPVLHKFEYIRDPFYSNIKTIFSIHNLLFQGTYSPEILPELFGYDLEPYYNGSLKIDRGVSFIKGGINYSDQVTTVSRSYAEEIKSSEYGEKLDGLLRSRSCYLKGIVNGIDYAEYNPSTDSHIYRNYNKKCLDNKLENKLMLQRQLGLPQRADVPM
;
A
#
# COMPACT_ATOMS: atom_id res chain seq x y z
N MET A 1 7.98 -8.85 -17.78
CA MET A 1 7.64 -9.14 -16.38
C MET A 1 6.38 -8.37 -16.04
N LYS A 2 5.40 -9.03 -15.42
CA LYS A 2 4.10 -8.50 -15.01
C LYS A 2 4.10 -8.26 -13.50
N VAL A 3 3.77 -7.06 -13.06
CA VAL A 3 3.77 -6.69 -11.63
C VAL A 3 2.42 -6.14 -11.23
N LEU A 4 1.80 -6.73 -10.22
CA LEU A 4 0.62 -6.19 -9.56
C LEU A 4 1.03 -5.48 -8.27
N PHE A 5 0.73 -4.21 -8.16
CA PHE A 5 0.79 -3.49 -6.90
C PHE A 5 -0.56 -3.58 -6.19
N VAL A 6 -0.53 -4.00 -4.94
CA VAL A 6 -1.69 -4.06 -4.06
C VAL A 6 -1.49 -3.05 -2.95
N ALA A 7 -2.38 -2.09 -2.83
CA ALA A 7 -2.27 -1.02 -1.85
C ALA A 7 -3.65 -0.54 -1.38
N SER A 8 -3.66 0.14 -0.26
CA SER A 8 -4.87 0.75 0.27
C SER A 8 -5.12 2.16 -0.24
N GLU A 9 -4.11 2.82 -0.81
CA GLU A 9 -4.20 4.17 -1.36
C GLU A 9 -3.22 4.37 -2.52
N ALA A 10 -3.54 5.29 -3.44
CA ALA A 10 -2.66 5.75 -4.51
C ALA A 10 -3.05 7.16 -4.98
N SER A 11 -2.06 8.06 -5.08
CA SER A 11 -2.22 9.35 -5.77
C SER A 11 -2.43 9.11 -7.27
N PRO A 12 -3.26 9.92 -7.95
CA PRO A 12 -4.01 11.06 -7.43
C PRO A 12 -5.42 10.70 -6.93
N PHE A 13 -5.82 9.43 -6.93
CA PHE A 13 -7.18 8.95 -6.67
C PHE A 13 -7.61 9.19 -5.22
N ILE A 14 -6.81 8.68 -4.30
CA ILE A 14 -7.01 8.84 -2.87
C ILE A 14 -5.67 8.68 -2.15
N LYS A 15 -5.41 9.51 -1.14
CA LYS A 15 -4.14 9.56 -0.44
C LYS A 15 -4.31 10.13 0.96
N THR A 16 -3.65 9.53 1.93
CA THR A 16 -3.52 10.05 3.31
C THR A 16 -2.05 10.24 3.71
N GLY A 17 -1.14 9.53 3.06
CA GLY A 17 0.29 9.51 3.41
C GLY A 17 1.23 9.21 2.25
N GLY A 18 2.48 8.91 2.61
CA GLY A 18 3.55 8.64 1.65
C GLY A 18 3.35 7.36 0.81
N LEU A 19 2.58 6.39 1.31
CA LEU A 19 2.19 5.22 0.52
C LEU A 19 1.47 5.64 -0.76
N GLY A 20 0.50 6.58 -0.65
CA GLY A 20 -0.22 7.11 -1.81
C GLY A 20 0.71 7.72 -2.84
N ASP A 21 1.75 8.46 -2.43
CA ASP A 21 2.75 9.05 -3.34
C ASP A 21 3.55 7.97 -4.06
N VAL A 22 4.02 6.96 -3.34
CA VAL A 22 4.77 5.85 -3.95
C VAL A 22 3.90 5.11 -4.97
N MET A 23 2.64 4.82 -4.64
CA MET A 23 1.71 4.13 -5.55
C MET A 23 1.27 4.98 -6.74
N GLY A 24 1.39 6.30 -6.65
CA GLY A 24 1.17 7.21 -7.79
C GLY A 24 2.39 7.32 -8.72
N ALA A 25 3.60 7.21 -8.17
CA ALA A 25 4.85 7.50 -8.90
C ALA A 25 5.60 6.25 -9.38
N LEU A 26 5.73 5.21 -8.54
CA LEU A 26 6.53 4.01 -8.85
C LEU A 26 5.95 3.16 -9.98
N PRO A 27 4.64 2.84 -10.01
CA PRO A 27 4.06 2.05 -11.08
C PRO A 27 4.27 2.67 -12.47
N PRO A 28 4.00 3.97 -12.72
CA PRO A 28 4.32 4.60 -14.00
C PRO A 28 5.81 4.61 -14.33
N ALA A 29 6.69 4.75 -13.33
CA ALA A 29 8.13 4.69 -13.56
C ALA A 29 8.57 3.30 -14.06
N LEU A 30 8.06 2.23 -13.44
CA LEU A 30 8.33 0.86 -13.88
C LEU A 30 7.72 0.56 -15.25
N LYS A 31 6.55 1.11 -15.55
CA LYS A 31 5.94 1.00 -16.88
C LYS A 31 6.84 1.60 -17.96
N ARG A 32 7.44 2.77 -17.71
CA ARG A 32 8.41 3.40 -18.62
C ARG A 32 9.68 2.56 -18.83
N LEU A 33 10.01 1.69 -17.88
CA LEU A 33 11.12 0.71 -18.01
C LEU A 33 10.71 -0.58 -18.74
N GLY A 34 9.50 -0.62 -19.30
CA GLY A 34 9.01 -1.74 -20.12
C GLY A 34 8.36 -2.89 -19.33
N LEU A 35 8.04 -2.70 -18.03
CA LEU A 35 7.28 -3.68 -17.28
C LEU A 35 5.78 -3.54 -17.58
N ASP A 36 5.06 -4.66 -17.53
CA ASP A 36 3.59 -4.65 -17.53
C ASP A 36 3.10 -4.49 -16.09
N VAL A 37 2.67 -3.27 -15.74
CA VAL A 37 2.34 -2.90 -14.36
C VAL A 37 0.86 -2.58 -14.24
N LYS A 38 0.23 -3.12 -13.20
CA LYS A 38 -1.15 -2.82 -12.79
C LYS A 38 -1.17 -2.51 -11.30
N VAL A 39 -2.16 -1.74 -10.87
CA VAL A 39 -2.38 -1.39 -9.46
C VAL A 39 -3.80 -1.76 -9.09
N VAL A 40 -4.01 -2.30 -7.89
CA VAL A 40 -5.34 -2.61 -7.36
C VAL A 40 -5.53 -1.96 -5.99
N LEU A 41 -6.68 -1.33 -5.81
CA LEU A 41 -7.06 -0.53 -4.65
C LEU A 41 -8.49 -0.86 -4.22
N PRO A 42 -8.88 -0.62 -2.96
CA PRO A 42 -10.28 -0.52 -2.61
C PRO A 42 -10.92 0.71 -3.29
N LYS A 43 -12.18 0.59 -3.69
CA LYS A 43 -12.97 1.73 -4.20
C LYS A 43 -13.61 2.47 -3.03
N TYR A 44 -12.92 3.46 -2.50
CA TYR A 44 -13.45 4.28 -1.41
C TYR A 44 -14.45 5.34 -1.90
N LYS A 45 -15.43 5.65 -1.05
CA LYS A 45 -16.37 6.76 -1.25
C LYS A 45 -15.68 8.10 -1.48
N ASN A 46 -14.58 8.33 -0.74
CA ASN A 46 -13.85 9.61 -0.74
C ASN A 46 -12.83 9.74 -1.87
N MET A 47 -12.85 8.84 -2.86
CA MET A 47 -12.07 9.03 -4.09
C MET A 47 -12.47 10.37 -4.73
N LYS A 48 -11.49 11.11 -5.28
CA LYS A 48 -11.76 12.38 -5.97
C LYS A 48 -12.78 12.18 -7.09
N TYR A 49 -13.79 13.04 -7.11
CA TYR A 49 -14.94 12.95 -8.02
C TYR A 49 -14.55 12.87 -9.50
N GLU A 50 -13.54 13.64 -9.92
CA GLU A 50 -13.02 13.63 -11.30
C GLU A 50 -12.53 12.25 -11.77
N PHE A 51 -12.05 11.40 -10.85
CA PHE A 51 -11.63 10.03 -11.14
C PHE A 51 -12.79 9.04 -11.02
N GLN A 52 -13.74 9.28 -10.10
CA GLN A 52 -14.96 8.47 -10.03
C GLN A 52 -15.71 8.48 -11.37
N GLN A 53 -15.78 9.64 -12.05
CA GLN A 53 -16.42 9.79 -13.37
C GLN A 53 -15.70 9.04 -14.50
N LYS A 54 -14.42 8.75 -14.34
CA LYS A 54 -13.59 8.03 -15.33
C LYS A 54 -13.58 6.52 -15.13
N LEU A 55 -14.18 6.04 -14.05
CA LEU A 55 -14.22 4.62 -13.75
C LEU A 55 -15.08 3.87 -14.77
N GLN A 56 -14.50 2.85 -15.35
CA GLN A 56 -15.18 1.89 -16.22
C GLN A 56 -15.44 0.61 -15.43
N PHE A 57 -16.72 0.28 -15.23
CA PHE A 57 -17.09 -0.99 -14.63
C PHE A 57 -16.76 -2.13 -15.61
N ILE A 58 -16.14 -3.20 -15.09
CA ILE A 58 -15.70 -4.36 -15.89
C ILE A 58 -16.57 -5.56 -15.61
N LYS A 59 -16.65 -5.96 -14.34
CA LYS A 59 -17.37 -7.16 -13.88
C LYS A 59 -17.58 -7.13 -12.38
N TRP A 60 -18.25 -8.14 -11.89
CA TRP A 60 -18.34 -8.43 -10.46
C TRP A 60 -18.15 -9.92 -10.22
N PHE A 61 -17.84 -10.27 -9.00
CA PHE A 61 -17.76 -11.63 -8.48
C PHE A 61 -18.05 -11.62 -6.97
N THR A 62 -18.20 -12.79 -6.38
CA THR A 62 -18.37 -12.93 -4.93
C THR A 62 -17.02 -13.26 -4.27
N VAL A 63 -16.84 -12.80 -3.05
CA VAL A 63 -15.67 -13.06 -2.19
C VAL A 63 -16.15 -13.70 -0.90
N GLU A 64 -15.58 -14.83 -0.56
CA GLU A 64 -15.84 -15.49 0.72
C GLU A 64 -15.01 -14.88 1.82
N VAL A 65 -15.66 -14.39 2.88
CA VAL A 65 -15.03 -13.87 4.10
C VAL A 65 -15.59 -14.68 5.27
N GLY A 66 -14.89 -15.74 5.64
CA GLY A 66 -15.44 -16.76 6.52
C GLY A 66 -16.70 -17.37 5.92
N TRP A 67 -17.82 -17.31 6.65
CA TRP A 67 -19.13 -17.79 6.20
C TRP A 67 -19.90 -16.82 5.29
N ARG A 68 -19.42 -15.60 5.14
CA ARG A 68 -20.07 -14.53 4.36
C ARG A 68 -19.68 -14.62 2.89
N ASN A 69 -20.65 -14.46 2.00
CA ASN A 69 -20.43 -14.27 0.57
C ASN A 69 -20.69 -12.81 0.22
N GLN A 70 -19.62 -12.05 -0.02
CA GLN A 70 -19.66 -10.62 -0.26
C GLN A 70 -19.53 -10.30 -1.74
N TYR A 71 -20.32 -9.32 -2.20
CA TYR A 71 -20.18 -8.75 -3.53
C TYR A 71 -18.83 -8.03 -3.68
N CYS A 72 -18.19 -8.18 -4.84
CA CYS A 72 -17.02 -7.42 -5.24
C CYS A 72 -17.18 -6.96 -6.68
N GLY A 73 -17.44 -5.68 -6.88
CA GLY A 73 -17.39 -5.03 -8.18
C GLY A 73 -15.95 -4.69 -8.56
N VAL A 74 -15.65 -4.71 -9.85
CA VAL A 74 -14.36 -4.32 -10.40
C VAL A 74 -14.57 -3.17 -11.38
N SER A 75 -13.95 -2.04 -11.09
CA SER A 75 -13.85 -0.92 -12.01
C SER A 75 -12.38 -0.63 -12.33
N GLN A 76 -12.12 0.01 -13.46
CA GLN A 76 -10.76 0.42 -13.84
C GLN A 76 -10.71 1.85 -14.31
N CYS A 77 -9.53 2.44 -14.23
CA CYS A 77 -9.18 3.72 -14.82
C CYS A 77 -7.71 3.68 -15.27
N GLU A 78 -7.41 4.28 -16.42
CA GLU A 78 -6.02 4.48 -16.85
C GLU A 78 -5.50 5.82 -16.36
N TYR A 79 -4.29 5.80 -15.78
CA TYR A 79 -3.58 7.00 -15.36
C TYR A 79 -2.08 6.86 -15.59
N ASN A 80 -1.47 7.81 -16.27
CA ASN A 80 -0.03 7.81 -16.61
C ASN A 80 0.45 6.49 -17.27
N GLY A 81 -0.40 5.88 -18.12
CA GLY A 81 -0.12 4.64 -18.85
C GLY A 81 -0.20 3.37 -18.00
N VAL A 82 -0.68 3.46 -16.77
CA VAL A 82 -0.92 2.32 -15.87
C VAL A 82 -2.41 2.14 -15.67
N THR A 83 -2.86 0.89 -15.69
CA THR A 83 -4.24 0.53 -15.36
C THR A 83 -4.38 0.37 -13.84
N TYR A 84 -5.22 1.18 -13.23
CA TYR A 84 -5.63 1.09 -11.84
C TYR A 84 -6.98 0.41 -11.75
N TYR A 85 -7.06 -0.63 -10.94
CA TYR A 85 -8.29 -1.35 -10.64
C TYR A 85 -8.81 -0.96 -9.26
N PHE A 86 -10.13 -0.88 -9.14
CA PHE A 86 -10.81 -0.52 -7.91
C PHE A 86 -11.81 -1.62 -7.56
N LEU A 87 -11.58 -2.26 -6.41
CA LEU A 87 -12.46 -3.31 -5.89
C LEU A 87 -13.54 -2.68 -5.01
N ASP A 88 -14.77 -2.87 -5.43
CA ASP A 88 -15.95 -2.19 -4.90
C ASP A 88 -16.75 -3.10 -3.98
N ASN A 89 -16.91 -2.66 -2.76
CA ASN A 89 -17.93 -3.13 -1.84
C ASN A 89 -18.36 -1.94 -0.98
N GLU A 90 -19.59 -1.47 -1.19
CA GLU A 90 -20.10 -0.26 -0.56
C GLU A 90 -20.20 -0.39 0.96
N TYR A 91 -20.53 -1.57 1.47
CA TYR A 91 -20.58 -1.84 2.90
C TYR A 91 -19.21 -1.63 3.58
N TYR A 92 -18.13 -2.06 2.94
CA TYR A 92 -16.77 -1.95 3.48
C TYR A 92 -16.11 -0.60 3.17
N PHE A 93 -16.29 -0.06 1.96
CA PHE A 93 -15.50 1.09 1.47
C PHE A 93 -16.36 2.33 1.14
N GLY A 94 -17.68 2.24 1.24
CA GLY A 94 -18.61 3.35 1.08
C GLY A 94 -18.70 4.28 2.30
N ARG A 95 -17.61 4.44 3.07
CA ARG A 95 -17.56 5.15 4.35
C ARG A 95 -16.72 6.42 4.26
N ASP A 96 -16.92 7.33 5.23
CA ASP A 96 -16.10 8.53 5.36
C ASP A 96 -14.79 8.18 6.09
N GLY A 97 -13.68 8.18 5.35
CA GLY A 97 -12.36 7.77 5.82
C GLY A 97 -11.88 6.44 5.23
N LEU A 98 -10.57 6.22 5.32
CA LEU A 98 -9.93 5.02 4.78
C LEU A 98 -9.76 3.95 5.86
N TYR A 99 -9.40 4.34 7.06
CA TYR A 99 -9.00 3.50 8.19
C TYR A 99 -9.63 3.95 9.49
N GLY A 100 -9.46 3.14 10.54
CA GLY A 100 -9.88 3.48 11.91
C GLY A 100 -11.29 3.00 12.25
N PHE A 101 -11.83 2.06 11.49
CA PHE A 101 -13.12 1.45 11.78
C PHE A 101 -12.95 0.19 12.63
N TYR A 102 -13.94 -0.10 13.45
CA TYR A 102 -13.93 -1.26 14.36
C TYR A 102 -13.81 -2.60 13.61
N ASP A 103 -14.27 -2.62 12.36
CA ASP A 103 -14.27 -3.79 11.49
C ASP A 103 -13.17 -3.76 10.41
N ASP A 104 -12.11 -2.99 10.62
CA ASP A 104 -10.99 -2.92 9.65
C ASP A 104 -10.38 -4.30 9.36
N ALA A 105 -10.39 -5.22 10.32
CA ALA A 105 -9.97 -6.60 10.09
C ALA A 105 -10.78 -7.27 8.98
N GLU A 106 -12.10 -7.17 9.02
CA GLU A 106 -13.01 -7.75 8.02
C GLU A 106 -12.90 -7.03 6.68
N ARG A 107 -12.82 -5.70 6.71
CA ARG A 107 -12.66 -4.87 5.51
C ARG A 107 -11.43 -5.25 4.69
N PHE A 108 -10.28 -5.39 5.35
CA PHE A 108 -9.04 -5.72 4.67
C PHE A 108 -8.86 -7.24 4.45
N ALA A 109 -9.48 -8.10 5.26
CA ALA A 109 -9.62 -9.51 4.91
C ALA A 109 -10.42 -9.70 3.61
N PHE A 110 -11.54 -8.96 3.46
CA PHE A 110 -12.28 -8.92 2.20
C PHE A 110 -11.40 -8.46 1.03
N PHE A 111 -10.67 -7.34 1.20
CA PHE A 111 -9.81 -6.79 0.16
C PHE A 111 -8.74 -7.79 -0.27
N ASP A 112 -8.02 -8.39 0.66
CA ASP A 112 -6.94 -9.33 0.38
C ASP A 112 -7.44 -10.60 -0.33
N ARG A 113 -8.58 -11.14 0.09
CA ARG A 113 -9.25 -12.25 -0.60
C ARG A 113 -9.74 -11.86 -1.99
N ALA A 114 -10.31 -10.65 -2.10
CA ALA A 114 -10.77 -10.11 -3.38
C ALA A 114 -9.61 -9.97 -4.38
N VAL A 115 -8.44 -9.49 -3.94
CA VAL A 115 -7.23 -9.37 -4.77
C VAL A 115 -6.80 -10.73 -5.32
N MET A 116 -6.75 -11.75 -4.48
CA MET A 116 -6.36 -13.09 -4.93
C MET A 116 -7.34 -13.66 -5.97
N LYS A 117 -8.63 -13.47 -5.79
CA LYS A 117 -9.64 -13.90 -6.76
C LYS A 117 -9.61 -13.05 -8.02
N PHE A 118 -9.47 -11.74 -7.88
CA PHE A 118 -9.48 -10.74 -8.96
C PHE A 118 -8.51 -11.05 -10.08
N ILE A 119 -7.26 -11.42 -9.80
CA ILE A 119 -6.25 -11.68 -10.84
C ILE A 119 -6.64 -12.83 -11.77
N LYS A 120 -7.31 -13.85 -11.23
CA LYS A 120 -7.85 -14.96 -12.02
C LYS A 120 -9.11 -14.54 -12.79
N GLU A 121 -9.97 -13.75 -12.18
CA GLU A 121 -11.20 -13.23 -12.75
C GLU A 121 -10.97 -12.32 -13.97
N ILE A 122 -9.87 -11.56 -14.00
CA ILE A 122 -9.48 -10.76 -15.15
C ILE A 122 -8.55 -11.50 -16.12
N ASN A 123 -8.29 -12.80 -15.88
CA ASN A 123 -7.38 -13.64 -16.65
C ASN A 123 -6.00 -12.99 -16.87
N TRP A 124 -5.45 -12.38 -15.83
CA TRP A 124 -4.13 -11.75 -15.88
C TRP A 124 -3.27 -12.26 -14.73
N GLN A 125 -2.34 -13.17 -15.06
CA GLN A 125 -1.41 -13.77 -14.11
C GLN A 125 -0.18 -12.85 -13.97
N PRO A 126 0.06 -12.23 -12.79
CA PRO A 126 1.29 -11.49 -12.54
C PRO A 126 2.47 -12.45 -12.31
N ASP A 127 3.68 -11.98 -12.60
CA ASP A 127 4.91 -12.64 -12.14
C ASP A 127 5.17 -12.31 -10.66
N ILE A 128 4.80 -11.07 -10.26
CA ILE A 128 5.02 -10.54 -8.92
C ILE A 128 3.76 -9.82 -8.42
N ILE A 129 3.38 -10.11 -7.16
CA ILE A 129 2.44 -9.30 -6.38
C ILE A 129 3.25 -8.51 -5.35
N ASN A 130 3.23 -7.19 -5.43
CA ASN A 130 3.83 -6.28 -4.46
C ASN A 130 2.73 -5.76 -3.51
N CYS A 131 2.75 -6.24 -2.28
CA CYS A 131 1.82 -5.89 -1.21
C CYS A 131 2.39 -4.75 -0.37
N ASN A 132 1.58 -3.79 0.02
CA ASN A 132 2.02 -2.56 0.68
C ASN A 132 1.31 -2.33 2.00
N ASP A 133 2.05 -2.31 3.09
CA ASP A 133 1.61 -2.13 4.48
C ASP A 133 0.59 -3.18 4.96
N TRP A 134 0.14 -3.03 6.21
CA TRP A 134 -0.68 -4.01 6.91
C TRP A 134 -2.01 -4.34 6.19
N GLN A 135 -2.57 -3.37 5.47
CA GLN A 135 -3.84 -3.53 4.75
C GLN A 135 -3.78 -4.60 3.65
N THR A 136 -2.59 -5.02 3.27
CA THR A 136 -2.35 -6.05 2.25
C THR A 136 -1.54 -7.22 2.79
N GLY A 137 -1.37 -7.25 4.12
CA GLY A 137 -0.48 -8.21 4.79
C GLY A 137 -0.97 -9.65 4.72
N MET A 138 -2.27 -9.87 4.53
CA MET A 138 -2.80 -11.23 4.39
C MET A 138 -2.75 -11.77 2.95
N VAL A 139 -2.46 -10.96 1.93
CA VAL A 139 -2.27 -11.46 0.55
C VAL A 139 -1.16 -12.52 0.46
N PRO A 140 0.06 -12.30 1.01
CA PRO A 140 1.08 -13.36 1.03
C PRO A 140 0.69 -14.59 1.84
N VAL A 141 -0.07 -14.41 2.94
CA VAL A 141 -0.60 -15.53 3.75
C VAL A 141 -1.57 -16.37 2.94
N LEU A 142 -2.58 -15.74 2.33
CA LEU A 142 -3.54 -16.39 1.45
C LEU A 142 -2.85 -17.12 0.31
N HIS A 143 -1.87 -16.47 -0.34
CA HIS A 143 -1.09 -17.09 -1.41
C HIS A 143 -0.45 -18.40 -0.95
N LYS A 144 0.21 -18.43 0.21
CA LYS A 144 0.91 -19.63 0.72
C LYS A 144 -0.04 -20.70 1.26
N PHE A 145 -1.17 -20.32 1.87
CA PHE A 145 -2.07 -21.28 2.54
C PHE A 145 -3.12 -21.85 1.59
N GLU A 146 -3.66 -21.03 0.70
CA GLU A 146 -4.80 -21.42 -0.12
C GLU A 146 -4.46 -21.60 -1.61
N TYR A 147 -3.60 -20.72 -2.15
CA TYR A 147 -3.44 -20.60 -3.61
C TYR A 147 -2.19 -21.25 -4.18
N ILE A 148 -1.15 -21.52 -3.38
CA ILE A 148 0.16 -22.01 -3.88
C ILE A 148 0.08 -23.31 -4.67
N ARG A 149 -0.94 -24.13 -4.43
CA ARG A 149 -1.14 -25.42 -5.12
C ARG A 149 -1.91 -25.28 -6.44
N ASP A 150 -2.59 -24.17 -6.69
CA ASP A 150 -3.26 -23.90 -7.97
C ASP A 150 -2.19 -23.50 -9.01
N PRO A 151 -2.13 -24.17 -10.18
CA PRO A 151 -1.14 -23.85 -11.23
C PRO A 151 -1.15 -22.39 -11.69
N PHE A 152 -2.28 -21.69 -11.57
CA PHE A 152 -2.35 -20.28 -11.90
C PHE A 152 -1.52 -19.42 -10.93
N TYR A 153 -1.41 -19.81 -9.66
CA TYR A 153 -0.76 -19.01 -8.62
C TYR A 153 0.66 -19.50 -8.26
N SER A 154 0.95 -20.77 -8.51
CA SER A 154 2.15 -21.46 -8.00
C SER A 154 3.49 -20.78 -8.34
N ASN A 155 3.57 -20.10 -9.48
CA ASN A 155 4.79 -19.40 -9.94
C ASN A 155 4.84 -17.92 -9.54
N ILE A 156 3.76 -17.37 -8.98
CA ILE A 156 3.71 -15.97 -8.55
C ILE A 156 4.63 -15.77 -7.35
N LYS A 157 5.44 -14.71 -7.38
CA LYS A 157 6.28 -14.28 -6.26
C LYS A 157 5.64 -13.10 -5.55
N THR A 158 5.87 -13.02 -4.24
CA THR A 158 5.32 -11.94 -3.42
C THR A 158 6.42 -11.07 -2.85
N ILE A 159 6.23 -9.76 -2.92
CA ILE A 159 7.04 -8.75 -2.24
C ILE A 159 6.15 -8.05 -1.24
N PHE A 160 6.61 -7.90 -0.01
CA PHE A 160 5.93 -7.12 1.02
C PHE A 160 6.72 -5.84 1.31
N SER A 161 6.10 -4.68 1.09
CA SER A 161 6.73 -3.37 1.26
C SER A 161 6.21 -2.70 2.53
N ILE A 162 7.11 -2.41 3.46
CA ILE A 162 6.82 -1.72 4.72
C ILE A 162 7.08 -0.24 4.52
N HIS A 163 6.02 0.58 4.58
CA HIS A 163 6.13 2.04 4.56
C HIS A 163 6.17 2.60 5.98
N ASN A 164 5.37 2.03 6.90
CA ASN A 164 5.39 2.41 8.31
C ASN A 164 5.08 1.20 9.21
N LEU A 165 6.11 0.71 9.91
CA LEU A 165 6.00 -0.47 10.78
C LEU A 165 5.14 -0.24 12.03
N LEU A 166 4.89 1.02 12.42
CA LEU A 166 4.05 1.37 13.58
C LEU A 166 2.62 0.86 13.42
N PHE A 167 2.09 0.89 12.19
CA PHE A 167 0.72 0.44 11.90
C PHE A 167 0.73 -1.03 11.51
N GLN A 168 0.27 -1.90 12.40
CA GLN A 168 0.46 -3.34 12.25
C GLN A 168 -0.78 -4.14 11.85
N GLY A 169 -1.97 -3.52 11.89
CA GLY A 169 -3.21 -4.25 11.67
C GLY A 169 -3.33 -5.41 12.66
N THR A 170 -3.38 -5.09 13.96
CA THR A 170 -3.44 -6.09 15.04
C THR A 170 -4.87 -6.26 15.52
N TYR A 171 -5.31 -7.51 15.54
CA TYR A 171 -6.69 -7.88 15.85
C TYR A 171 -6.73 -9.11 16.75
N SER A 172 -7.94 -9.42 17.29
CA SER A 172 -8.17 -10.63 18.06
C SER A 172 -7.87 -11.91 17.27
N PRO A 173 -7.34 -12.98 17.89
CA PRO A 173 -7.06 -14.24 17.18
C PRO A 173 -8.29 -14.89 16.52
N GLU A 174 -9.48 -14.62 17.02
CA GLU A 174 -10.74 -15.14 16.48
C GLU A 174 -11.01 -14.72 15.04
N ILE A 175 -10.33 -13.68 14.54
CA ILE A 175 -10.43 -13.30 13.12
C ILE A 175 -9.92 -14.40 12.18
N LEU A 176 -9.03 -15.28 12.65
CA LEU A 176 -8.51 -16.38 11.82
C LEU A 176 -9.62 -17.34 11.40
N PRO A 177 -10.39 -17.97 12.31
CA PRO A 177 -11.54 -18.79 11.91
C PRO A 177 -12.69 -17.96 11.34
N GLU A 178 -12.94 -16.76 11.85
CA GLU A 178 -14.12 -15.98 11.46
C GLU A 178 -14.02 -15.38 10.05
N LEU A 179 -12.84 -14.88 9.66
CA LEU A 179 -12.66 -14.16 8.39
C LEU A 179 -11.92 -15.00 7.33
N PHE A 180 -11.03 -15.88 7.77
CA PHE A 180 -10.19 -16.66 6.87
C PHE A 180 -10.53 -18.14 6.81
N GLY A 181 -11.32 -18.64 7.78
CA GLY A 181 -11.61 -20.07 7.89
C GLY A 181 -10.41 -20.91 8.33
N TYR A 182 -9.39 -20.26 8.91
CA TYR A 182 -8.22 -20.93 9.44
C TYR A 182 -8.46 -21.38 10.89
N ASP A 183 -7.76 -22.42 11.32
CA ASP A 183 -7.63 -22.71 12.74
C ASP A 183 -6.73 -21.68 13.44
N LEU A 184 -6.53 -21.84 14.75
CA LEU A 184 -5.67 -20.95 15.53
C LEU A 184 -4.19 -21.35 15.49
N GLU A 185 -3.81 -22.32 14.67
CA GLU A 185 -2.41 -22.76 14.58
C GLU A 185 -1.44 -21.64 14.23
N PRO A 186 -1.73 -20.72 13.24
CA PRO A 186 -0.84 -19.59 12.96
C PRO A 186 -0.67 -18.58 14.12
N TYR A 187 -1.62 -18.56 15.05
CA TYR A 187 -1.46 -17.81 16.29
C TYR A 187 -0.59 -18.56 17.29
N TYR A 188 -0.85 -19.86 17.53
CA TYR A 188 -0.12 -20.63 18.54
C TYR A 188 1.33 -20.90 18.15
N ASN A 189 1.63 -21.13 16.88
CA ASN A 189 3.00 -21.30 16.40
C ASN A 189 3.80 -19.99 16.32
N GLY A 190 3.12 -18.85 16.55
CA GLY A 190 3.73 -17.52 16.58
C GLY A 190 3.89 -16.86 15.21
N SER A 191 3.52 -17.51 14.10
CA SER A 191 3.75 -16.95 12.76
C SER A 191 2.95 -15.68 12.46
N LEU A 192 1.75 -15.54 13.05
CA LEU A 192 0.93 -14.32 12.96
C LEU A 192 0.78 -13.60 14.31
N LYS A 193 1.20 -14.21 15.42
CA LYS A 193 1.00 -13.68 16.76
C LYS A 193 1.88 -12.47 17.04
N ILE A 194 1.27 -11.42 17.58
CA ILE A 194 1.95 -10.31 18.24
C ILE A 194 1.20 -10.01 19.55
N ASP A 195 1.91 -10.01 20.67
CA ASP A 195 1.30 -9.90 22.01
C ASP A 195 0.15 -10.92 22.19
N ARG A 196 -1.08 -10.41 22.37
CA ARG A 196 -2.30 -11.22 22.49
C ARG A 196 -3.13 -11.26 21.21
N GLY A 197 -2.63 -10.70 20.09
CA GLY A 197 -3.36 -10.56 18.84
C GLY A 197 -2.67 -11.23 17.66
N VAL A 198 -3.32 -11.10 16.51
CA VAL A 198 -2.84 -11.47 15.17
C VAL A 198 -2.50 -10.20 14.43
N SER A 199 -1.30 -10.12 13.83
CA SER A 199 -0.84 -8.95 13.08
C SER A 199 -0.77 -9.25 11.59
N PHE A 200 -1.44 -8.44 10.78
CA PHE A 200 -1.44 -8.56 9.32
C PHE A 200 -0.07 -8.22 8.73
N ILE A 201 0.60 -7.18 9.26
CA ILE A 201 1.95 -6.84 8.80
C ILE A 201 2.94 -7.98 9.07
N LYS A 202 2.80 -8.68 10.21
CA LYS A 202 3.59 -9.87 10.53
C LYS A 202 3.37 -10.98 9.52
N GLY A 203 2.12 -11.17 9.10
CA GLY A 203 1.77 -12.10 8.03
C GLY A 203 2.50 -11.75 6.72
N GLY A 204 2.43 -10.50 6.30
CA GLY A 204 3.13 -9.99 5.13
C GLY A 204 4.64 -10.24 5.20
N ILE A 205 5.28 -9.93 6.34
CA ILE A 205 6.72 -10.14 6.54
C ILE A 205 7.08 -11.63 6.51
N ASN A 206 6.31 -12.49 7.17
CA ASN A 206 6.63 -13.92 7.28
C ASN A 206 6.46 -14.69 5.97
N TYR A 207 5.39 -14.40 5.24
CA TYR A 207 4.95 -15.25 4.13
C TYR A 207 5.29 -14.71 2.74
N SER A 208 5.84 -13.50 2.62
CA SER A 208 6.35 -12.99 1.34
C SER A 208 7.70 -13.59 0.97
N ASP A 209 8.00 -13.65 -0.33
CA ASP A 209 9.29 -14.10 -0.83
C ASP A 209 10.39 -13.06 -0.60
N GLN A 210 10.05 -11.76 -0.63
CA GLN A 210 10.95 -10.65 -0.32
C GLN A 210 10.24 -9.61 0.52
N VAL A 211 11.00 -8.89 1.36
CA VAL A 211 10.51 -7.75 2.15
C VAL A 211 11.29 -6.52 1.75
N THR A 212 10.60 -5.41 1.55
CA THR A 212 11.22 -4.11 1.27
C THR A 212 10.77 -3.06 2.28
N THR A 213 11.58 -2.03 2.45
CA THR A 213 11.18 -0.82 3.18
C THR A 213 11.78 0.42 2.52
N VAL A 214 11.34 1.60 2.95
CA VAL A 214 11.47 2.87 2.24
C VAL A 214 12.82 3.56 2.35
N SER A 215 13.78 3.03 3.11
CA SER A 215 15.17 3.51 3.10
C SER A 215 16.16 2.45 3.59
N ARG A 216 17.44 2.63 3.25
CA ARG A 216 18.50 1.74 3.74
C ARG A 216 18.67 1.86 5.24
N SER A 217 18.64 3.09 5.78
CA SER A 217 18.72 3.33 7.22
C SER A 217 17.56 2.68 7.96
N TYR A 218 16.34 2.88 7.46
CA TYR A 218 15.14 2.31 8.07
C TYR A 218 15.17 0.77 8.08
N ALA A 219 15.72 0.13 7.05
CA ALA A 219 15.92 -1.31 7.03
C ALA A 219 16.84 -1.81 8.15
N GLU A 220 17.78 -0.98 8.62
CA GLU A 220 18.62 -1.29 9.79
C GLU A 220 17.91 -0.94 11.11
N GLU A 221 17.28 0.21 11.17
CA GLU A 221 16.55 0.72 12.34
C GLU A 221 15.48 -0.26 12.82
N ILE A 222 14.61 -0.75 11.91
CA ILE A 222 13.51 -1.67 12.25
C ILE A 222 13.97 -3.05 12.72
N LYS A 223 15.26 -3.37 12.62
CA LYS A 223 15.85 -4.58 13.21
C LYS A 223 16.28 -4.38 14.67
N SER A 224 16.24 -3.14 15.17
CA SER A 224 16.54 -2.84 16.58
C SER A 224 15.27 -2.92 17.45
N SER A 225 15.44 -3.13 18.75
CA SER A 225 14.34 -3.17 19.71
C SER A 225 13.66 -1.79 19.87
N GLU A 226 14.35 -0.71 19.53
CA GLU A 226 13.86 0.67 19.66
C GLU A 226 12.84 1.02 18.56
N TYR A 227 13.08 0.57 17.31
CA TYR A 227 12.26 0.91 16.14
C TYR A 227 11.54 -0.27 15.51
N GLY A 228 11.77 -1.47 16.01
CA GLY A 228 11.24 -2.71 15.42
C GLY A 228 9.81 -3.05 15.82
N GLU A 229 9.17 -2.23 16.68
CA GLU A 229 7.75 -2.37 17.05
C GLU A 229 7.39 -3.81 17.44
N LYS A 230 8.26 -4.48 18.22
CA LYS A 230 8.17 -5.89 18.63
C LYS A 230 8.33 -6.91 17.47
N LEU A 231 8.67 -6.46 16.27
CA LEU A 231 8.96 -7.30 15.11
C LEU A 231 10.46 -7.36 14.78
N ASP A 232 11.31 -6.72 15.59
CA ASP A 232 12.76 -6.67 15.42
C ASP A 232 13.40 -8.05 15.32
N GLY A 233 12.97 -9.00 16.16
CA GLY A 233 13.44 -10.40 16.12
C GLY A 233 13.09 -11.09 14.79
N LEU A 234 11.87 -10.89 14.30
CA LEU A 234 11.44 -11.40 13.00
C LEU A 234 12.23 -10.74 11.87
N LEU A 235 12.39 -9.42 11.89
CA LEU A 235 13.09 -8.68 10.84
C LEU A 235 14.59 -9.03 10.80
N ARG A 236 15.21 -9.32 11.96
CA ARG A 236 16.58 -9.90 12.00
C ARG A 236 16.63 -11.28 11.37
N SER A 237 15.69 -12.16 11.69
CA SER A 237 15.65 -13.51 11.09
C SER A 237 15.40 -13.50 9.59
N ARG A 238 14.72 -12.47 9.09
CA ARG A 238 14.41 -12.23 7.67
C ARG A 238 15.39 -11.26 6.99
N SER A 239 16.52 -10.93 7.61
CA SER A 239 17.44 -9.88 7.14
C SER A 239 18.02 -10.13 5.73
N CYS A 240 18.21 -11.39 5.32
CA CYS A 240 18.64 -11.72 3.95
C CYS A 240 17.58 -11.43 2.89
N TYR A 241 16.32 -11.38 3.28
CA TYR A 241 15.19 -11.06 2.41
C TYR A 241 14.74 -9.58 2.53
N LEU A 242 15.26 -8.84 3.52
CA LEU A 242 14.90 -7.43 3.74
C LEU A 242 15.81 -6.50 2.95
N LYS A 243 15.21 -5.60 2.16
CA LYS A 243 15.94 -4.58 1.37
C LYS A 243 15.38 -3.20 1.64
N GLY A 244 16.25 -2.26 1.99
CA GLY A 244 15.91 -0.84 2.06
C GLY A 244 16.09 -0.17 0.69
N ILE A 245 15.01 0.39 0.15
CA ILE A 245 14.98 1.10 -1.14
C ILE A 245 14.44 2.49 -0.90
N VAL A 246 15.26 3.52 -1.17
CA VAL A 246 14.85 4.92 -0.98
C VAL A 246 13.76 5.28 -1.98
N ASN A 247 12.67 5.88 -1.49
CA ASN A 247 11.60 6.38 -2.34
C ASN A 247 12.14 7.44 -3.31
N GLY A 248 11.70 7.35 -4.56
CA GLY A 248 11.93 8.40 -5.55
C GLY A 248 10.99 9.59 -5.32
N ILE A 249 11.18 10.64 -6.13
CA ILE A 249 10.34 11.83 -6.16
C ILE A 249 9.61 11.87 -7.50
N ASP A 250 8.32 12.14 -7.48
CA ASP A 250 7.59 12.44 -8.71
C ASP A 250 7.93 13.85 -9.19
N TYR A 251 8.77 13.93 -10.23
CA TYR A 251 9.18 15.22 -10.81
C TYR A 251 8.07 15.92 -11.60
N ALA A 252 6.96 15.27 -11.90
CA ALA A 252 5.81 15.94 -12.51
C ALA A 252 5.04 16.75 -11.45
N GLU A 253 4.93 16.22 -10.23
CA GLU A 253 4.24 16.87 -9.10
C GLU A 253 5.18 17.77 -8.29
N TYR A 254 6.36 17.27 -7.93
CA TYR A 254 7.33 17.98 -7.06
C TYR A 254 8.46 18.62 -7.83
N ASN A 255 8.15 19.50 -8.79
CA ASN A 255 9.14 20.21 -9.59
C ASN A 255 9.09 21.71 -9.33
N PRO A 256 10.03 22.27 -8.57
CA PRO A 256 10.00 23.70 -8.24
C PRO A 256 10.15 24.63 -9.45
N SER A 257 10.59 24.11 -10.60
CA SER A 257 10.66 24.90 -11.83
C SER A 257 9.30 25.15 -12.50
N THR A 258 8.32 24.27 -12.24
CA THR A 258 7.01 24.28 -12.89
C THR A 258 5.84 24.27 -11.89
N ASP A 259 6.10 24.17 -10.60
CA ASP A 259 5.09 24.12 -9.55
C ASP A 259 4.32 25.46 -9.50
N SER A 260 3.02 25.40 -9.70
CA SER A 260 2.11 26.55 -9.65
C SER A 260 1.69 26.94 -8.22
N HIS A 261 1.99 26.15 -7.22
CA HIS A 261 1.60 26.37 -5.83
C HIS A 261 2.64 27.18 -5.05
N ILE A 262 3.89 27.23 -5.54
CA ILE A 262 4.93 28.04 -4.92
C ILE A 262 4.90 29.48 -5.44
N TYR A 263 5.29 30.42 -4.59
CA TYR A 263 5.25 31.84 -4.91
C TYR A 263 6.20 32.23 -6.04
N ARG A 264 7.42 31.64 -6.03
CA ARG A 264 8.44 31.87 -7.04
C ARG A 264 9.06 30.55 -7.49
N ASN A 265 8.98 30.25 -8.77
CA ASN A 265 9.64 29.09 -9.34
C ASN A 265 11.17 29.22 -9.26
N TYR A 266 11.86 28.12 -9.00
CA TYR A 266 13.30 28.06 -8.91
C TYR A 266 13.87 26.75 -9.43
N ASN A 267 15.14 26.75 -9.77
CA ASN A 267 15.93 25.58 -10.16
C ASN A 267 17.40 25.77 -9.74
N LYS A 268 18.28 24.86 -10.14
CA LYS A 268 19.70 24.87 -9.81
C LYS A 268 20.43 26.17 -10.24
N LYS A 269 19.94 26.87 -11.28
CA LYS A 269 20.56 28.10 -11.82
C LYS A 269 20.04 29.36 -11.13
N CYS A 270 18.90 29.30 -10.45
CA CYS A 270 18.28 30.45 -9.77
C CYS A 270 17.79 30.04 -8.36
N LEU A 271 18.69 29.45 -7.57
CA LEU A 271 18.33 28.90 -6.25
C LEU A 271 17.94 30.03 -5.26
N ASP A 272 18.41 31.24 -5.47
CA ASP A 272 18.07 32.42 -4.67
C ASP A 272 16.57 32.71 -4.67
N ASN A 273 15.85 32.36 -5.74
CA ASN A 273 14.38 32.45 -5.79
C ASN A 273 13.69 31.62 -4.71
N LYS A 274 14.35 30.58 -4.18
CA LYS A 274 13.81 29.78 -3.06
C LYS A 274 13.65 30.62 -1.79
N LEU A 275 14.51 31.61 -1.59
CA LEU A 275 14.43 32.54 -0.45
C LEU A 275 13.15 33.39 -0.50
N GLU A 276 12.70 33.78 -1.69
CA GLU A 276 11.43 34.49 -1.83
C GLU A 276 10.26 33.68 -1.32
N ASN A 277 10.24 32.37 -1.61
CA ASN A 277 9.19 31.47 -1.09
C ASN A 277 9.17 31.41 0.44
N LYS A 278 10.34 31.34 1.08
CA LYS A 278 10.48 31.37 2.54
C LYS A 278 9.91 32.68 3.13
N LEU A 279 10.33 33.81 2.60
CA LEU A 279 9.91 35.14 3.10
C LEU A 279 8.39 35.33 2.93
N MET A 280 7.83 34.88 1.80
CA MET A 280 6.39 34.93 1.58
C MET A 280 5.62 34.01 2.51
N LEU A 281 6.13 32.81 2.77
CA LEU A 281 5.50 31.90 3.72
C LEU A 281 5.54 32.47 5.15
N GLN A 282 6.66 33.05 5.57
CA GLN A 282 6.77 33.77 6.84
C GLN A 282 5.72 34.90 6.93
N ARG A 283 5.56 35.66 5.86
CA ARG A 283 4.54 36.73 5.79
C ARG A 283 3.13 36.18 5.92
N GLN A 284 2.78 35.13 5.18
CA GLN A 284 1.45 34.50 5.23
C GLN A 284 1.11 33.96 6.62
N LEU A 285 2.10 33.43 7.34
CA LEU A 285 1.94 32.90 8.70
C LEU A 285 2.05 33.97 9.80
N GLY A 286 2.23 35.26 9.45
CA GLY A 286 2.42 36.31 10.43
C GLY A 286 3.74 36.25 11.21
N LEU A 287 4.74 35.55 10.68
CA LEU A 287 6.06 35.42 11.29
C LEU A 287 6.97 36.58 10.87
N PRO A 288 8.00 36.92 11.68
CA PRO A 288 9.04 37.88 11.25
C PRO A 288 9.71 37.41 9.97
N GLN A 289 9.77 38.28 8.96
CA GLN A 289 10.44 37.99 7.69
C GLN A 289 11.97 38.06 7.86
N ARG A 290 12.59 36.94 8.11
CA ARG A 290 14.04 36.83 8.35
C ARG A 290 14.69 35.83 7.40
N ALA A 291 15.53 36.30 6.51
CA ALA A 291 16.25 35.44 5.56
C ALA A 291 17.26 34.51 6.24
N ASP A 292 17.85 34.98 7.32
CA ASP A 292 18.95 34.35 8.07
C ASP A 292 18.50 33.26 9.04
N VAL A 293 17.21 33.24 9.42
CA VAL A 293 16.67 32.26 10.37
C VAL A 293 16.12 31.05 9.61
N PRO A 294 16.53 29.81 9.93
CA PRO A 294 15.92 28.59 9.37
C PRO A 294 14.40 28.52 9.62
N MET A 295 13.68 27.87 8.69
CA MET A 295 12.23 27.69 8.77
C MET A 295 11.87 26.25 8.38
#